data_d05ebd84935617ac1c2a699ffb743d26
#
_entry.id   d05ebd84935617ac1c2a699ffb743d26
#
_cell.length_a   1.000
_cell.length_b   1.000
_cell.length_c   1.000
_cell.angle_alpha   90.00
_cell.angle_beta   90.00
_cell.angle_gamma   90.00
#
_symmetry.space_group_name_H-M   'P 1'
#
loop_
_entity.id
_entity.type
_entity.pdbx_description
1 polymer ?
#
loop_
_entity_poly.entity_id
_entity_poly.type
_entity_poly.pdbx_seq_one_letter_code
_entity_poly.pdbx_strand_id
1 'polypeptide(L)'
;MREGDSSKGERHVKVRFFAPPADLAPCFTTFYKMEVMPPRGEVLTDYLQPEWSNLRFFMGKPPRAYPPEGGDAVTSSFQATGPSSLPTRFELPATSMWGIGLLPLGWARFIAAQANEFANAICDGHTSAVFSAFTPLYDALRADGRDEQAQFSLITDFFRNLAPMPRDIARILKVHEAMVDPYLMEVGALAERVGITTRTLERLCKRHFGFPPRLLLRRQRMMRSLAAFMLAERKSWTETIDRYYHDQAHFVHEFHTFMGMSPSQYAAMPHPVLNAFMEERQRVWGSPVQTLDKPPHLPPDEHAT
;
A
#
# COMPACT_ATOMS: atom_id res chain seq x y z
N MET A 1 4.75 1.82 49.09
CA MET A 1 5.65 2.26 48.01
C MET A 1 5.62 1.15 46.98
N ARG A 2 4.79 1.28 45.94
CA ARG A 2 4.71 0.31 44.81
C ARG A 2 5.34 1.00 43.61
N GLU A 3 6.49 0.52 43.22
CA GLU A 3 7.16 0.93 42.00
C GLU A 3 6.28 0.55 40.80
N GLY A 4 5.90 1.56 40.04
CA GLY A 4 5.19 1.38 38.79
C GLY A 4 6.14 0.81 37.74
N ASP A 5 5.89 -0.42 37.36
CA ASP A 5 6.52 -1.08 36.22
C ASP A 5 6.08 -0.38 34.93
N SER A 6 6.85 0.61 34.49
CA SER A 6 6.73 1.18 33.15
C SER A 6 7.64 0.42 32.20
N SER A 7 7.30 -0.83 31.87
CA SER A 7 7.87 -1.50 30.71
C SER A 7 7.39 -0.79 29.44
N LYS A 8 8.07 0.27 29.03
CA LYS A 8 8.07 0.71 27.62
C LYS A 8 8.69 -0.40 26.83
N GLY A 9 7.85 -1.32 26.31
CA GLY A 9 8.27 -2.41 25.45
C GLY A 9 9.17 -1.86 24.35
N GLU A 10 10.35 -2.47 24.17
CA GLU A 10 11.26 -2.13 23.09
C GLU A 10 10.48 -2.17 21.77
N ARG A 11 10.43 -1.04 21.07
CA ARG A 11 9.76 -0.98 19.76
C ARG A 11 10.65 -1.72 18.75
N HIS A 12 10.24 -2.91 18.39
CA HIS A 12 10.96 -3.74 17.40
C HIS A 12 10.90 -3.19 15.96
N VAL A 13 10.08 -2.18 15.72
CA VAL A 13 9.89 -1.57 14.41
C VAL A 13 9.94 -0.06 14.55
N LYS A 14 10.80 0.56 13.74
CA LYS A 14 10.86 2.02 13.55
C LYS A 14 10.50 2.32 12.10
N VAL A 15 9.58 3.26 11.90
CA VAL A 15 9.18 3.73 10.57
C VAL A 15 9.38 5.23 10.49
N ARG A 16 9.96 5.70 9.41
CA ARG A 16 10.04 7.12 9.05
C ARG A 16 9.47 7.31 7.66
N PHE A 17 8.56 8.24 7.52
CA PHE A 17 7.93 8.58 6.25
C PHE A 17 8.52 9.84 5.64
N PHE A 18 8.54 9.86 4.29
CA PHE A 18 8.97 10.99 3.49
C PHE A 18 7.84 11.34 2.52
N ALA A 19 7.41 12.59 2.55
CA ALA A 19 6.36 13.06 1.66
C ALA A 19 6.85 13.10 0.21
N PRO A 20 6.06 12.61 -0.75
CA PRO A 20 6.40 12.75 -2.16
C PRO A 20 6.57 14.24 -2.53
N PRO A 21 7.62 14.62 -3.29
CA PRO A 21 7.72 15.95 -3.86
C PRO A 21 6.51 16.28 -4.74
N ALA A 22 6.12 17.54 -4.85
CA ALA A 22 4.89 17.97 -5.52
C ALA A 22 4.76 17.45 -6.96
N ASP A 23 5.86 17.40 -7.71
CA ASP A 23 5.94 16.89 -9.09
C ASP A 23 5.74 15.37 -9.20
N LEU A 24 6.00 14.63 -8.13
CA LEU A 24 5.84 13.17 -8.05
C LEU A 24 4.61 12.75 -7.24
N ALA A 25 4.05 13.62 -6.42
CA ALA A 25 3.00 13.30 -5.49
C ALA A 25 1.78 12.57 -6.09
N PRO A 26 1.31 12.85 -7.32
CA PRO A 26 0.20 12.13 -7.93
C PRO A 26 0.51 10.65 -8.25
N CYS A 27 1.80 10.26 -8.25
CA CYS A 27 2.25 8.90 -8.56
C CYS A 27 2.49 8.02 -7.33
N PHE A 28 2.63 8.61 -6.13
CA PHE A 28 3.08 7.89 -4.94
C PHE A 28 2.15 8.09 -3.75
N THR A 29 1.96 7.01 -2.97
CA THR A 29 1.31 7.12 -1.67
C THR A 29 2.28 7.65 -0.63
N THR A 30 3.49 7.11 -0.62
CA THR A 30 4.52 7.45 0.36
C THR A 30 5.86 6.81 -0.01
N PHE A 31 6.92 7.40 0.50
CA PHE A 31 8.21 6.77 0.66
C PHE A 31 8.46 6.56 2.15
N TYR A 32 9.00 5.40 2.53
CA TYR A 32 9.29 5.16 3.93
C TYR A 32 10.57 4.37 4.12
N LYS A 33 11.29 4.72 5.18
CA LYS A 33 12.40 3.93 5.71
C LYS A 33 11.87 3.16 6.92
N MET A 34 12.13 1.85 6.95
CA MET A 34 11.75 1.01 8.08
C MET A 34 12.96 0.23 8.58
N GLU A 35 13.13 0.20 9.89
CA GLU A 35 14.10 -0.63 10.60
C GLU A 35 13.34 -1.64 11.45
N VAL A 36 13.72 -2.89 11.32
CA VAL A 36 13.12 -4.03 12.04
C VAL A 36 14.20 -4.69 12.89
N MET A 37 13.98 -4.72 14.20
CA MET A 37 14.92 -5.25 15.18
C MET A 37 14.18 -6.23 16.11
N PRO A 38 13.84 -7.43 15.63
CA PRO A 38 13.23 -8.46 16.48
C PRO A 38 14.20 -8.93 17.57
N PRO A 39 13.74 -9.60 18.61
CA PRO A 39 14.61 -10.27 19.55
C PRO A 39 15.60 -11.20 18.83
N ARG A 40 16.76 -11.42 19.45
CA ARG A 40 17.87 -12.14 18.80
C ARG A 40 17.44 -13.56 18.35
N GLY A 41 17.54 -13.80 17.03
CA GLY A 41 17.21 -15.08 16.42
C GLY A 41 15.74 -15.24 16.05
N GLU A 42 14.90 -14.25 16.32
CA GLU A 42 13.47 -14.25 15.98
C GLU A 42 13.18 -13.53 14.65
N VAL A 43 11.98 -13.74 14.15
CA VAL A 43 11.41 -13.03 13.00
C VAL A 43 10.05 -12.47 13.39
N LEU A 44 9.70 -11.29 12.91
CA LEU A 44 8.36 -10.74 13.07
C LEU A 44 7.45 -11.29 11.95
N THR A 45 6.34 -11.87 12.36
CA THR A 45 5.29 -12.31 11.43
C THR A 45 4.12 -11.34 11.48
N ASP A 46 3.64 -10.89 10.31
CA ASP A 46 2.48 -10.02 10.20
C ASP A 46 1.83 -10.18 8.81
N TYR A 47 0.80 -9.39 8.52
CA TYR A 47 0.03 -9.41 7.28
C TYR A 47 0.00 -8.01 6.65
N LEU A 48 0.42 -7.88 5.39
CA LEU A 48 0.07 -6.71 4.60
C LEU A 48 -1.44 -6.73 4.34
N GLN A 49 -2.08 -5.61 4.58
CA GLN A 49 -3.47 -5.40 4.17
C GLN A 49 -3.56 -5.20 2.66
N PRO A 50 -4.76 -5.36 2.05
CA PRO A 50 -4.99 -4.98 0.66
C PRO A 50 -4.49 -3.56 0.39
N GLU A 51 -3.61 -3.43 -0.60
CA GLU A 51 -2.89 -2.17 -0.88
C GLU A 51 -2.82 -1.87 -2.39
N TRP A 52 -2.33 -0.68 -2.73
CA TRP A 52 -1.81 -0.40 -4.07
C TRP A 52 -0.46 -1.09 -4.24
N SER A 53 0.20 -0.86 -5.36
CA SER A 53 1.51 -1.45 -5.62
C SER A 53 2.59 -0.89 -4.70
N ASN A 54 3.58 -1.71 -4.36
CA ASN A 54 4.75 -1.30 -3.59
C ASN A 54 6.04 -1.92 -4.14
N LEU A 55 7.12 -1.14 -4.10
CA LEU A 55 8.49 -1.60 -4.26
C LEU A 55 9.17 -1.57 -2.90
N ARG A 56 9.78 -2.68 -2.47
CA ARG A 56 10.43 -2.83 -1.17
C ARG A 56 11.86 -3.31 -1.34
N PHE A 57 12.81 -2.47 -0.97
CA PHE A 57 14.25 -2.70 -1.07
C PHE A 57 14.82 -2.98 0.32
N PHE A 58 15.26 -4.22 0.57
CA PHE A 58 15.79 -4.68 1.85
C PHE A 58 17.31 -4.63 1.83
N MET A 59 17.91 -3.94 2.81
CA MET A 59 19.36 -3.73 2.93
C MET A 59 20.05 -4.76 3.85
N GLY A 60 19.27 -5.65 4.47
CA GLY A 60 19.73 -6.72 5.34
C GLY A 60 19.31 -8.10 4.85
N LYS A 61 18.95 -8.99 5.79
CA LYS A 61 18.40 -10.29 5.43
C LYS A 61 17.06 -10.12 4.72
N PRO A 62 16.83 -10.82 3.58
CA PRO A 62 15.58 -10.72 2.86
C PRO A 62 14.43 -11.33 3.68
N PRO A 63 13.22 -10.74 3.59
CA PRO A 63 12.03 -11.32 4.18
C PRO A 63 11.51 -12.48 3.34
N ARG A 64 10.60 -13.25 3.93
CA ARG A 64 9.76 -14.22 3.22
C ARG A 64 8.35 -13.69 3.12
N ALA A 65 7.83 -13.56 1.92
CA ALA A 65 6.45 -13.14 1.68
C ALA A 65 5.69 -14.28 0.98
N TYR A 66 4.49 -14.55 1.44
CA TYR A 66 3.68 -15.69 1.00
C TYR A 66 2.56 -15.19 0.08
N PRO A 67 2.55 -15.60 -1.20
CA PRO A 67 1.49 -15.22 -2.12
C PRO A 67 0.11 -15.59 -1.55
N PRO A 68 -0.88 -14.70 -1.56
CA PRO A 68 -2.17 -14.95 -0.93
C PRO A 68 -2.99 -16.05 -1.60
N GLU A 69 -2.73 -16.33 -2.86
CA GLU A 69 -3.39 -17.38 -3.64
C GLU A 69 -2.65 -18.73 -3.55
N GLY A 70 -1.63 -18.83 -2.70
CA GLY A 70 -0.80 -20.03 -2.51
C GLY A 70 0.47 -20.01 -3.36
N GLY A 71 1.32 -21.01 -3.16
CA GLY A 71 2.61 -21.13 -3.81
C GLY A 71 3.78 -20.95 -2.87
N ASP A 72 4.99 -20.98 -3.43
CA ASP A 72 6.22 -20.83 -2.66
C ASP A 72 6.42 -19.40 -2.16
N ALA A 73 7.02 -19.28 -0.98
CA ALA A 73 7.35 -17.97 -0.45
C ALA A 73 8.40 -17.27 -1.32
N VAL A 74 8.14 -16.02 -1.66
CA VAL A 74 9.12 -15.15 -2.33
C VAL A 74 10.11 -14.65 -1.28
N THR A 75 11.39 -15.01 -1.47
CA THR A 75 12.51 -14.56 -0.63
C THR A 75 13.45 -13.76 -1.51
N SER A 76 13.38 -12.44 -1.42
CA SER A 76 14.21 -11.52 -2.22
C SER A 76 14.51 -10.24 -1.45
N SER A 77 15.69 -9.68 -1.70
CA SER A 77 16.07 -8.37 -1.18
C SER A 77 15.41 -7.20 -1.94
N PHE A 78 14.83 -7.46 -3.09
CA PHE A 78 13.93 -6.55 -3.77
C PHE A 78 12.61 -7.25 -4.06
N GLN A 79 11.59 -6.95 -3.27
CA GLN A 79 10.23 -7.43 -3.49
C GLN A 79 9.36 -6.35 -4.10
N ALA A 80 8.65 -6.70 -5.18
CA ALA A 80 7.64 -5.86 -5.79
C ALA A 80 6.27 -6.52 -5.67
N THR A 81 5.26 -5.74 -5.29
CA THR A 81 3.87 -6.20 -5.21
C THR A 81 3.01 -5.44 -6.20
N GLY A 82 2.16 -6.14 -6.92
CA GLY A 82 1.06 -5.52 -7.65
C GLY A 82 -0.04 -5.04 -6.70
N PRO A 83 -1.12 -4.43 -7.26
CA PRO A 83 -2.29 -4.09 -6.46
C PRO A 83 -2.88 -5.35 -5.83
N SER A 84 -3.30 -5.28 -4.57
CA SER A 84 -3.85 -6.44 -3.89
C SER A 84 -5.28 -6.22 -3.40
N SER A 85 -6.05 -7.31 -3.41
CA SER A 85 -7.37 -7.42 -2.77
C SER A 85 -7.37 -8.44 -1.64
N LEU A 86 -6.26 -9.13 -1.43
CA LEU A 86 -6.06 -10.15 -0.41
C LEU A 86 -4.86 -9.76 0.47
N PRO A 87 -4.82 -10.23 1.73
CA PRO A 87 -3.71 -9.97 2.64
C PRO A 87 -2.51 -10.84 2.28
N THR A 88 -1.33 -10.34 2.49
CA THR A 88 -0.09 -11.07 2.28
C THR A 88 0.58 -11.34 3.61
N ARG A 89 0.72 -12.61 3.99
CA ARG A 89 1.52 -12.99 5.15
C ARG A 89 3.00 -12.81 4.83
N PHE A 90 3.76 -12.27 5.77
CA PHE A 90 5.20 -12.13 5.65
C PHE A 90 5.93 -12.41 6.96
N GLU A 91 7.22 -12.73 6.83
CA GLU A 91 8.15 -12.95 7.92
C GLU A 91 9.35 -12.02 7.73
N LEU A 92 9.57 -11.11 8.69
CA LEU A 92 10.64 -10.11 8.66
C LEU A 92 11.73 -10.46 9.68
N PRO A 93 12.94 -10.81 9.25
CA PRO A 93 14.12 -10.85 10.11
C PRO A 93 14.60 -9.43 10.46
N ALA A 94 15.66 -9.33 11.28
CA ALA A 94 16.35 -8.07 11.48
C ALA A 94 16.85 -7.52 10.13
N THR A 95 16.35 -6.35 9.76
CA THR A 95 16.65 -5.72 8.46
C THR A 95 16.32 -4.24 8.48
N SER A 96 16.86 -3.48 7.53
CA SER A 96 16.36 -2.16 7.18
C SER A 96 15.88 -2.16 5.74
N MET A 97 14.91 -1.31 5.42
CA MET A 97 14.35 -1.26 4.06
C MET A 97 13.87 0.12 3.67
N TRP A 98 13.89 0.38 2.38
CA TRP A 98 13.09 1.42 1.75
C TRP A 98 11.83 0.80 1.15
N GLY A 99 10.69 1.43 1.41
CA GLY A 99 9.43 1.10 0.77
C GLY A 99 8.90 2.29 -0.03
N ILE A 100 8.38 2.01 -1.21
CA ILE A 100 7.88 2.99 -2.17
C ILE A 100 6.50 2.55 -2.61
N GLY A 101 5.47 3.23 -2.12
CA GLY A 101 4.08 2.95 -2.47
C GLY A 101 3.68 3.71 -3.72
N LEU A 102 3.21 2.99 -4.74
CA LEU A 102 2.75 3.55 -6.01
C LEU A 102 1.23 3.68 -6.02
N LEU A 103 0.73 4.87 -6.34
CA LEU A 103 -0.67 5.09 -6.70
C LEU A 103 -0.97 4.52 -8.10
N PRO A 104 -2.24 4.37 -8.50
CA PRO A 104 -2.60 3.91 -9.84
C PRO A 104 -1.97 4.73 -10.99
N LEU A 105 -1.77 6.03 -10.80
CA LEU A 105 -1.04 6.85 -11.77
C LEU A 105 0.45 6.50 -11.79
N GLY A 106 1.04 6.18 -10.64
CA GLY A 106 2.44 5.71 -10.55
C GLY A 106 2.62 4.36 -11.26
N TRP A 107 1.67 3.44 -11.10
CA TRP A 107 1.65 2.22 -11.90
C TRP A 107 1.64 2.53 -13.39
N ALA A 108 0.70 3.36 -13.85
CA ALA A 108 0.55 3.73 -15.25
C ALA A 108 1.79 4.43 -15.84
N ARG A 109 2.55 5.13 -15.01
CA ARG A 109 3.76 5.86 -15.43
C ARG A 109 5.00 4.98 -15.46
N PHE A 110 5.19 4.16 -14.44
CA PHE A 110 6.48 3.53 -14.19
C PHE A 110 6.51 2.03 -14.46
N ILE A 111 5.32 1.38 -14.56
CA ILE A 111 5.23 -0.06 -14.76
C ILE A 111 4.72 -0.36 -16.16
N ALA A 112 5.55 -1.01 -16.97
CA ALA A 112 5.25 -1.34 -18.37
C ALA A 112 4.38 -2.60 -18.51
N ALA A 113 3.32 -2.73 -17.67
CA ALA A 113 2.38 -3.87 -17.68
C ALA A 113 0.99 -3.44 -17.23
N GLN A 114 -0.03 -4.23 -17.55
CA GLN A 114 -1.36 -4.02 -17.01
C GLN A 114 -1.42 -4.46 -15.55
N ALA A 115 -2.05 -3.64 -14.70
CA ALA A 115 -2.08 -3.88 -13.26
C ALA A 115 -2.80 -5.19 -12.87
N ASN A 116 -3.78 -5.62 -13.67
CA ASN A 116 -4.49 -6.88 -13.42
C ASN A 116 -3.65 -8.14 -13.68
N GLU A 117 -2.57 -8.04 -14.46
CA GLU A 117 -1.62 -9.14 -14.66
C GLU A 117 -0.78 -9.42 -13.41
N PHE A 118 -0.69 -8.44 -12.52
CA PHE A 118 0.05 -8.50 -11.26
C PHE A 118 -0.87 -8.39 -10.03
N ALA A 119 -2.17 -8.51 -10.22
CA ALA A 119 -3.13 -8.48 -9.12
C ALA A 119 -2.84 -9.60 -8.12
N ASN A 120 -2.73 -9.26 -6.82
CA ASN A 120 -2.34 -10.17 -5.73
C ASN A 120 -0.94 -10.81 -5.88
N ALA A 121 -0.13 -10.35 -6.83
CA ALA A 121 1.19 -10.94 -7.06
C ALA A 121 2.26 -10.32 -6.15
N ILE A 122 3.20 -11.18 -5.74
CA ILE A 122 4.47 -10.80 -5.14
C ILE A 122 5.56 -11.29 -6.08
N CYS A 123 6.46 -10.42 -6.48
CA CYS A 123 7.53 -10.73 -7.40
C CYS A 123 8.90 -10.53 -6.75
N ASP A 124 9.85 -11.37 -7.10
CA ASP A 124 11.26 -11.02 -6.98
C ASP A 124 11.55 -9.92 -8.01
N GLY A 125 11.82 -8.71 -7.53
CA GLY A 125 12.03 -7.55 -8.40
C GLY A 125 13.29 -7.65 -9.26
N HIS A 126 14.29 -8.42 -8.84
CA HIS A 126 15.51 -8.60 -9.62
C HIS A 126 15.30 -9.46 -10.88
N THR A 127 14.47 -10.49 -10.78
CA THR A 127 14.23 -11.47 -11.86
C THR A 127 12.99 -11.20 -12.68
N SER A 128 12.07 -10.39 -12.16
CA SER A 128 10.84 -10.02 -12.88
C SER A 128 11.16 -9.13 -14.08
N ALA A 129 10.74 -9.53 -15.27
CA ALA A 129 10.93 -8.74 -16.49
C ALA A 129 10.34 -7.32 -16.42
N VAL A 130 9.32 -7.12 -15.56
CA VAL A 130 8.62 -5.84 -15.39
C VAL A 130 9.28 -4.97 -14.32
N PHE A 131 9.76 -5.58 -13.21
CA PHE A 131 10.29 -4.83 -12.07
C PHE A 131 11.81 -4.71 -12.07
N SER A 132 12.54 -5.48 -12.87
CA SER A 132 14.01 -5.43 -12.94
C SER A 132 14.57 -4.07 -13.38
N ALA A 133 13.75 -3.22 -14.00
CA ALA A 133 14.09 -1.82 -14.31
C ALA A 133 14.45 -0.98 -13.06
N PHE A 134 14.03 -1.42 -11.85
CA PHE A 134 14.34 -0.75 -10.59
C PHE A 134 15.57 -1.34 -9.88
N THR A 135 16.19 -2.39 -10.40
CA THR A 135 17.42 -2.98 -9.83
C THR A 135 18.56 -1.96 -9.73
N PRO A 136 18.80 -1.05 -10.70
CA PRO A 136 19.82 -0.03 -10.55
C PRO A 136 19.60 0.90 -9.34
N LEU A 137 18.34 1.20 -9.00
CA LEU A 137 18.02 1.97 -7.80
C LEU A 137 18.35 1.20 -6.53
N TYR A 138 17.99 -0.09 -6.49
CA TYR A 138 18.34 -0.97 -5.37
C TYR A 138 19.86 -1.02 -5.16
N ASP A 139 20.63 -1.23 -6.23
CA ASP A 139 22.09 -1.32 -6.18
C ASP A 139 22.71 -0.01 -5.69
N ALA A 140 22.21 1.12 -6.17
CA ALA A 140 22.65 2.43 -5.73
C ALA A 140 22.36 2.69 -4.25
N LEU A 141 21.19 2.30 -3.74
CA LEU A 141 20.84 2.42 -2.32
C LEU A 141 21.66 1.49 -1.43
N ARG A 142 22.04 0.31 -1.93
CA ARG A 142 22.85 -0.68 -1.19
C ARG A 142 24.31 -0.28 -1.12
N ALA A 143 24.85 0.30 -2.16
CA ALA A 143 26.28 0.69 -2.24
C ALA A 143 26.62 1.89 -1.35
N ASP A 144 25.63 2.49 -0.72
CA ASP A 144 25.72 3.85 -0.24
C ASP A 144 25.73 3.97 1.29
N GLY A 145 26.77 4.64 1.82
CA GLY A 145 26.82 5.14 3.21
C GLY A 145 26.12 6.49 3.42
N ARG A 146 25.26 6.95 2.49
CA ARG A 146 24.54 8.23 2.59
C ARG A 146 23.52 8.20 3.74
N ASP A 147 23.24 9.40 4.26
CA ASP A 147 22.13 9.57 5.19
C ASP A 147 20.76 9.33 4.49
N GLU A 148 19.72 9.21 5.27
CA GLU A 148 18.37 8.90 4.76
C GLU A 148 17.82 9.99 3.82
N GLN A 149 18.18 11.26 4.03
CA GLN A 149 17.71 12.35 3.19
C GLN A 149 18.38 12.31 1.81
N ALA A 150 19.65 11.99 1.76
CA ALA A 150 20.39 11.82 0.51
C ALA A 150 19.91 10.55 -0.24
N GLN A 151 19.59 9.47 0.46
CA GLN A 151 18.96 8.28 -0.14
C GLN A 151 17.56 8.62 -0.70
N PHE A 152 16.76 9.41 0.02
CA PHE A 152 15.46 9.88 -0.47
C PHE A 152 15.58 10.74 -1.74
N SER A 153 16.55 11.64 -1.78
CA SER A 153 16.83 12.44 -2.97
C SER A 153 17.22 11.56 -4.17
N LEU A 154 18.09 10.56 -3.96
CA LEU A 154 18.45 9.57 -4.97
C LEU A 154 17.22 8.84 -5.53
N ILE A 155 16.31 8.40 -4.65
CA ILE A 155 15.07 7.73 -5.05
C ILE A 155 14.21 8.66 -5.92
N THR A 156 13.96 9.88 -5.46
CA THR A 156 13.10 10.82 -6.19
C THR A 156 13.67 11.22 -7.54
N ASP A 157 14.97 11.43 -7.62
CA ASP A 157 15.66 11.75 -8.88
C ASP A 157 15.64 10.58 -9.87
N PHE A 158 15.76 9.34 -9.38
CA PHE A 158 15.59 8.16 -10.22
C PHE A 158 14.21 8.14 -10.89
N PHE A 159 13.13 8.34 -10.13
CA PHE A 159 11.77 8.33 -10.68
C PHE A 159 11.48 9.51 -11.61
N ARG A 160 12.05 10.70 -11.38
CA ARG A 160 11.90 11.83 -12.29
C ARG A 160 12.43 11.52 -13.69
N ASN A 161 13.52 10.77 -13.76
CA ASN A 161 14.21 10.45 -15.00
C ASN A 161 13.75 9.13 -15.65
N LEU A 162 12.91 8.33 -14.97
CA LEU A 162 12.59 6.99 -15.43
C LEU A 162 11.59 6.97 -16.59
N ALA A 163 10.53 7.77 -16.54
CA ALA A 163 9.48 7.73 -17.54
C ALA A 163 8.67 9.04 -17.62
N PRO A 164 8.21 9.41 -18.84
CA PRO A 164 7.29 10.53 -19.01
C PRO A 164 5.90 10.22 -18.43
N MET A 165 5.10 11.26 -18.29
CA MET A 165 3.72 11.10 -17.85
C MET A 165 2.86 10.35 -18.89
N PRO A 166 1.93 9.45 -18.47
CA PRO A 166 1.07 8.71 -19.37
C PRO A 166 -0.04 9.59 -19.97
N ARG A 167 -0.57 9.20 -21.13
CA ARG A 167 -1.63 9.98 -21.83
C ARG A 167 -2.97 10.05 -21.06
N ASP A 168 -3.26 9.06 -20.22
CA ASP A 168 -4.56 8.93 -19.52
C ASP A 168 -4.59 9.59 -18.12
N ILE A 169 -3.63 10.48 -17.80
CA ILE A 169 -3.49 11.12 -16.47
C ILE A 169 -4.84 11.58 -15.90
N ALA A 170 -5.52 12.47 -16.62
CA ALA A 170 -6.73 13.10 -16.11
C ALA A 170 -7.84 12.07 -15.80
N ARG A 171 -7.94 10.99 -16.60
CA ARG A 171 -8.93 9.93 -16.37
C ARG A 171 -8.56 9.08 -15.15
N ILE A 172 -7.28 8.72 -15.02
CA ILE A 172 -6.79 7.91 -13.89
C ILE A 172 -7.03 8.68 -12.58
N LEU A 173 -6.68 9.96 -12.52
CA LEU A 173 -6.87 10.80 -11.34
C LEU A 173 -8.35 10.97 -10.98
N LYS A 174 -9.22 11.27 -11.96
CA LYS A 174 -10.68 11.38 -11.74
C LYS A 174 -11.28 10.08 -11.21
N VAL A 175 -10.89 8.93 -11.77
CA VAL A 175 -11.37 7.62 -11.29
C VAL A 175 -10.86 7.37 -9.87
N HIS A 176 -9.60 7.67 -9.59
CA HIS A 176 -9.03 7.48 -8.25
C HIS A 176 -9.73 8.37 -7.21
N GLU A 177 -9.87 9.65 -7.48
CA GLU A 177 -10.58 10.60 -6.61
C GLU A 177 -12.01 10.15 -6.32
N ALA A 178 -12.76 9.78 -7.35
CA ALA A 178 -14.13 9.29 -7.19
C ALA A 178 -14.21 7.95 -6.45
N MET A 179 -13.22 7.08 -6.61
CA MET A 179 -13.19 5.76 -5.96
C MET A 179 -12.95 5.83 -4.45
N VAL A 180 -12.23 6.82 -3.97
CA VAL A 180 -12.01 7.02 -2.52
C VAL A 180 -13.14 7.83 -1.86
N ASP A 181 -14.09 8.36 -2.63
CA ASP A 181 -15.28 9.01 -2.10
C ASP A 181 -16.15 7.98 -1.34
N PRO A 182 -16.36 8.15 -0.02
CA PRO A 182 -17.10 7.18 0.78
C PRO A 182 -18.59 7.07 0.42
N TYR A 183 -19.11 8.02 -0.35
CA TYR A 183 -20.51 8.04 -0.77
C TYR A 183 -20.75 7.34 -2.11
N LEU A 184 -19.70 7.04 -2.87
CA LEU A 184 -19.79 6.33 -4.15
C LEU A 184 -19.65 4.83 -3.94
N MET A 185 -20.77 4.11 -4.00
CA MET A 185 -20.84 2.66 -3.75
C MET A 185 -21.15 1.83 -4.99
N GLU A 186 -21.64 2.48 -6.06
CA GLU A 186 -22.10 1.81 -7.26
C GLU A 186 -21.27 2.17 -8.50
N VAL A 187 -21.05 1.16 -9.34
CA VAL A 187 -20.24 1.28 -10.57
C VAL A 187 -20.85 2.27 -11.56
N GLY A 188 -22.20 2.29 -11.66
CA GLY A 188 -22.91 3.23 -12.52
C GLY A 188 -22.69 4.69 -12.10
N ALA A 189 -22.86 4.98 -10.82
CA ALA A 189 -22.63 6.31 -10.24
C ALA A 189 -21.16 6.76 -10.38
N LEU A 190 -20.21 5.82 -10.21
CA LEU A 190 -18.79 6.10 -10.42
C LEU A 190 -18.51 6.46 -11.90
N ALA A 191 -19.07 5.71 -12.85
CA ALA A 191 -18.90 5.97 -14.27
C ALA A 191 -19.50 7.34 -14.69
N GLU A 192 -20.67 7.66 -14.18
CA GLU A 192 -21.35 8.96 -14.39
C GLU A 192 -20.51 10.12 -13.81
N ARG A 193 -20.03 9.99 -12.56
CA ARG A 193 -19.20 11.01 -11.90
C ARG A 193 -17.92 11.32 -12.69
N VAL A 194 -17.32 10.32 -13.31
CA VAL A 194 -16.10 10.48 -14.10
C VAL A 194 -16.39 10.92 -15.54
N GLY A 195 -17.64 10.74 -16.02
CA GLY A 195 -18.07 11.09 -17.38
C GLY A 195 -17.63 10.08 -18.43
N ILE A 196 -17.59 8.77 -18.08
CA ILE A 196 -17.24 7.67 -19.01
C ILE A 196 -18.25 6.53 -18.91
N THR A 197 -18.28 5.66 -19.92
CA THR A 197 -19.12 4.46 -19.88
C THR A 197 -18.59 3.45 -18.87
N THR A 198 -19.47 2.58 -18.33
CA THR A 198 -19.07 1.47 -17.41
C THR A 198 -18.04 0.54 -18.04
N ARG A 199 -18.17 0.25 -19.35
CA ARG A 199 -17.18 -0.56 -20.11
C ARG A 199 -15.79 0.11 -20.15
N THR A 200 -15.75 1.43 -20.35
CA THR A 200 -14.48 2.18 -20.32
C THR A 200 -13.88 2.20 -18.92
N LEU A 201 -14.74 2.41 -17.90
CA LEU A 201 -14.34 2.37 -16.49
C LEU A 201 -13.74 1.00 -16.12
N GLU A 202 -14.40 -0.11 -16.50
CA GLU A 202 -13.89 -1.46 -16.24
C GLU A 202 -12.51 -1.70 -16.84
N ARG A 203 -12.33 -1.32 -18.11
CA ARG A 203 -11.04 -1.47 -18.79
C ARG A 203 -9.94 -0.63 -18.12
N LEU A 204 -10.25 0.62 -17.75
CA LEU A 204 -9.32 1.52 -17.08
C LEU A 204 -8.96 0.99 -15.68
N CYS A 205 -9.95 0.54 -14.90
CA CYS A 205 -9.72 -0.01 -13.58
C CYS A 205 -8.86 -1.29 -13.63
N LYS A 206 -9.14 -2.23 -14.52
CA LYS A 206 -8.29 -3.42 -14.70
C LYS A 206 -6.87 -3.04 -15.07
N ARG A 207 -6.70 -2.12 -16.03
CA ARG A 207 -5.40 -1.74 -16.56
C ARG A 207 -4.50 -1.02 -15.54
N HIS A 208 -5.06 -0.12 -14.72
CA HIS A 208 -4.27 0.77 -13.86
C HIS A 208 -4.48 0.55 -12.36
N PHE A 209 -5.63 -0.04 -11.94
CA PHE A 209 -5.96 -0.30 -10.53
C PHE A 209 -5.93 -1.80 -10.19
N GLY A 210 -5.75 -2.67 -11.18
CA GLY A 210 -5.59 -4.11 -11.01
C GLY A 210 -6.89 -4.92 -10.93
N PHE A 211 -8.02 -4.30 -10.64
CA PHE A 211 -9.28 -5.00 -10.40
C PHE A 211 -10.47 -4.32 -11.08
N PRO A 212 -11.61 -5.04 -11.28
CA PRO A 212 -12.86 -4.42 -11.70
C PRO A 212 -13.35 -3.36 -10.69
N PRO A 213 -14.04 -2.30 -11.14
CA PRO A 213 -14.48 -1.21 -10.26
C PRO A 213 -15.37 -1.68 -9.11
N ARG A 214 -16.23 -2.69 -9.33
CA ARG A 214 -17.06 -3.27 -8.27
C ARG A 214 -16.23 -3.85 -7.12
N LEU A 215 -15.16 -4.57 -7.41
CA LEU A 215 -14.28 -5.12 -6.38
C LEU A 215 -13.53 -4.00 -5.64
N LEU A 216 -13.07 -2.99 -6.37
CA LEU A 216 -12.38 -1.85 -5.79
C LEU A 216 -13.28 -1.08 -4.81
N LEU A 217 -14.52 -0.76 -5.18
CA LEU A 217 -15.47 -0.09 -4.28
C LEU A 217 -15.76 -0.90 -3.01
N ARG A 218 -15.94 -2.22 -3.15
CA ARG A 218 -16.10 -3.12 -2.00
C ARG A 218 -14.85 -3.13 -1.11
N ARG A 219 -13.65 -3.23 -1.72
CA ARG A 219 -12.39 -3.15 -0.99
C ARG A 219 -12.26 -1.84 -0.22
N GLN A 220 -12.58 -0.69 -0.83
CA GLN A 220 -12.53 0.60 -0.16
C GLN A 220 -13.46 0.67 1.06
N ARG A 221 -14.69 0.13 0.95
CA ARG A 221 -15.61 0.03 2.09
C ARG A 221 -15.03 -0.80 3.23
N MET A 222 -14.51 -1.99 2.93
CA MET A 222 -13.88 -2.86 3.92
C MET A 222 -12.65 -2.19 4.55
N MET A 223 -11.81 -1.52 3.76
CA MET A 223 -10.62 -0.83 4.25
C MET A 223 -10.95 0.34 5.19
N ARG A 224 -12.08 1.06 4.99
CA ARG A 224 -12.53 2.08 5.96
C ARG A 224 -12.86 1.47 7.33
N SER A 225 -13.59 0.34 7.36
CA SER A 225 -13.87 -0.37 8.60
C SER A 225 -12.60 -0.88 9.29
N LEU A 226 -11.69 -1.45 8.51
CA LEU A 226 -10.43 -1.97 9.01
C LEU A 226 -9.54 -0.86 9.57
N ALA A 227 -9.42 0.26 8.86
CA ALA A 227 -8.66 1.43 9.30
C ALA A 227 -9.23 2.01 10.61
N ALA A 228 -10.55 2.16 10.70
CA ALA A 228 -11.21 2.62 11.92
C ALA A 228 -10.97 1.66 13.09
N PHE A 229 -11.05 0.34 12.87
CA PHE A 229 -10.76 -0.66 13.89
C PHE A 229 -9.32 -0.60 14.38
N MET A 230 -8.35 -0.51 13.47
CA MET A 230 -6.92 -0.51 13.83
C MET A 230 -6.52 0.72 14.66
N LEU A 231 -7.19 1.86 14.45
CA LEU A 231 -6.92 3.10 15.18
C LEU A 231 -7.79 3.28 16.45
N ALA A 232 -8.83 2.46 16.63
CA ALA A 232 -9.71 2.59 17.77
C ALA A 232 -8.97 2.28 19.09
N GLU A 233 -9.17 3.11 20.11
CA GLU A 233 -8.65 2.87 21.47
C GLU A 233 -9.22 1.58 22.05
N ARG A 234 -10.52 1.35 21.83
CA ARG A 234 -11.21 0.08 22.15
C ARG A 234 -11.41 -0.70 20.85
N LYS A 235 -10.83 -1.88 20.78
CA LYS A 235 -10.91 -2.76 19.60
C LYS A 235 -12.30 -3.42 19.51
N SER A 236 -13.27 -2.66 18.99
CA SER A 236 -14.66 -3.13 18.77
C SER A 236 -15.06 -2.96 17.32
N TRP A 237 -15.39 -4.06 16.63
CA TRP A 237 -15.89 -4.01 15.27
C TRP A 237 -17.25 -3.32 15.18
N THR A 238 -18.10 -3.45 16.17
CA THR A 238 -19.47 -2.88 16.16
C THR A 238 -19.47 -1.36 15.95
N GLU A 239 -18.45 -0.68 16.46
CA GLU A 239 -18.31 0.79 16.38
C GLU A 239 -17.58 1.25 15.13
N THR A 240 -16.90 0.33 14.41
CA THR A 240 -16.00 0.66 13.31
C THR A 240 -16.48 0.16 11.95
N ILE A 241 -17.59 -0.58 11.91
CA ILE A 241 -18.20 -1.03 10.66
C ILE A 241 -18.71 0.17 9.85
N ASP A 242 -18.30 0.24 8.57
CA ASP A 242 -18.77 1.28 7.65
C ASP A 242 -20.30 1.24 7.54
N ARG A 243 -20.93 2.41 7.59
CA ARG A 243 -22.39 2.59 7.58
C ARG A 243 -23.11 2.02 6.35
N TYR A 244 -22.39 1.69 5.30
CA TYR A 244 -22.94 1.09 4.08
C TYR A 244 -22.99 -0.44 4.11
N TYR A 245 -22.66 -1.06 5.25
CA TYR A 245 -23.00 -2.45 5.48
C TYR A 245 -24.45 -2.55 5.97
N HIS A 246 -25.24 -3.45 5.39
CA HIS A 246 -26.65 -3.65 5.78
C HIS A 246 -26.78 -4.21 7.20
N ASP A 247 -25.86 -5.11 7.55
CA ASP A 247 -25.78 -5.76 8.84
C ASP A 247 -24.37 -6.30 9.11
N GLN A 248 -24.19 -6.83 10.31
CA GLN A 248 -22.91 -7.41 10.73
C GLN A 248 -22.54 -8.66 9.91
N ALA A 249 -23.51 -9.47 9.49
CA ALA A 249 -23.24 -10.69 8.72
C ALA A 249 -22.65 -10.35 7.34
N HIS A 250 -23.18 -9.33 6.68
CA HIS A 250 -22.65 -8.80 5.43
C HIS A 250 -21.20 -8.32 5.60
N PHE A 251 -20.90 -7.58 6.68
CA PHE A 251 -19.53 -7.16 6.98
C PHE A 251 -18.59 -8.36 7.20
N VAL A 252 -19.01 -9.34 8.04
CA VAL A 252 -18.19 -10.53 8.33
C VAL A 252 -17.88 -11.32 7.06
N HIS A 253 -18.88 -11.50 6.18
CA HIS A 253 -18.70 -12.18 4.90
C HIS A 253 -17.72 -11.42 3.99
N GLU A 254 -17.86 -10.09 3.88
CA GLU A 254 -17.00 -9.27 3.04
C GLU A 254 -15.58 -9.18 3.61
N PHE A 255 -15.44 -9.05 4.93
CA PHE A 255 -14.15 -9.09 5.60
C PHE A 255 -13.42 -10.41 5.34
N HIS A 256 -14.11 -11.54 5.46
CA HIS A 256 -13.55 -12.85 5.15
C HIS A 256 -13.10 -12.95 3.68
N THR A 257 -13.87 -12.36 2.76
CA THR A 257 -13.53 -12.34 1.34
C THR A 257 -12.18 -11.62 1.08
N PHE A 258 -11.92 -10.51 1.79
CA PHE A 258 -10.73 -9.69 1.59
C PHE A 258 -9.56 -10.05 2.51
N MET A 259 -9.81 -10.63 3.67
CA MET A 259 -8.79 -10.91 4.67
C MET A 259 -8.50 -12.41 4.86
N GLY A 260 -9.29 -13.29 4.22
CA GLY A 260 -9.14 -14.74 4.34
C GLY A 260 -9.44 -15.31 5.73
N MET A 261 -9.88 -14.46 6.67
CA MET A 261 -10.17 -14.82 8.06
C MET A 261 -11.33 -13.99 8.60
N SER A 262 -11.89 -14.38 9.75
CA SER A 262 -12.94 -13.60 10.39
C SER A 262 -12.39 -12.33 11.07
N PRO A 263 -13.23 -11.29 11.27
CA PRO A 263 -12.85 -10.10 12.03
C PRO A 263 -12.33 -10.42 13.44
N SER A 264 -12.91 -11.40 14.11
CA SER A 264 -12.48 -11.82 15.45
C SER A 264 -11.10 -12.49 15.44
N GLN A 265 -10.82 -13.33 14.44
CA GLN A 265 -9.50 -13.92 14.26
C GLN A 265 -8.44 -12.83 14.01
N TYR A 266 -8.73 -11.88 13.13
CA TYR A 266 -7.84 -10.77 12.85
C TYR A 266 -7.57 -9.92 14.10
N ALA A 267 -8.61 -9.60 14.87
CA ALA A 267 -8.48 -8.81 16.10
C ALA A 267 -7.67 -9.51 17.21
N ALA A 268 -7.63 -10.84 17.21
CA ALA A 268 -6.87 -11.64 18.20
C ALA A 268 -5.38 -11.79 17.82
N MET A 269 -4.99 -11.40 16.59
CA MET A 269 -3.62 -11.52 16.13
C MET A 269 -2.77 -10.32 16.55
N PRO A 270 -1.48 -10.54 16.89
CA PRO A 270 -0.54 -9.45 17.02
C PRO A 270 -0.23 -8.86 15.62
N HIS A 271 -0.12 -7.54 15.55
CA HIS A 271 0.27 -6.81 14.35
C HIS A 271 1.50 -5.93 14.61
N PRO A 272 2.68 -6.52 14.90
CA PRO A 272 3.84 -5.78 15.40
C PRO A 272 4.40 -4.79 14.37
N VAL A 273 4.31 -5.11 13.08
CA VAL A 273 4.79 -4.25 12.01
C VAL A 273 3.70 -3.29 11.56
N LEU A 274 2.51 -3.82 11.33
CA LEU A 274 1.39 -3.05 10.78
C LEU A 274 0.90 -1.97 11.74
N ASN A 275 0.81 -2.25 13.06
CA ASN A 275 0.44 -1.23 14.06
C ASN A 275 1.41 -0.06 14.04
N ALA A 276 2.73 -0.33 14.09
CA ALA A 276 3.75 0.72 14.08
C ALA A 276 3.68 1.57 12.79
N PHE A 277 3.44 0.90 11.64
CA PHE A 277 3.30 1.55 10.36
C PHE A 277 2.06 2.45 10.30
N MET A 278 0.90 1.94 10.71
CA MET A 278 -0.38 2.67 10.65
C MET A 278 -0.43 3.84 11.63
N GLU A 279 0.07 3.65 12.86
CA GLU A 279 0.16 4.72 13.87
C GLU A 279 1.02 5.89 13.36
N GLU A 280 2.21 5.59 12.84
CA GLU A 280 3.11 6.61 12.33
C GLU A 280 2.53 7.28 11.07
N ARG A 281 1.88 6.52 10.20
CA ARG A 281 1.23 7.05 9.01
C ARG A 281 0.06 7.97 9.36
N GLN A 282 -0.78 7.59 10.31
CA GLN A 282 -1.86 8.43 10.83
C GLN A 282 -1.31 9.73 11.40
N ARG A 283 -0.21 9.68 12.14
CA ARG A 283 0.44 10.86 12.74
C ARG A 283 0.94 11.84 11.67
N VAL A 284 1.48 11.33 10.55
CA VAL A 284 2.11 12.16 9.52
C VAL A 284 1.09 12.67 8.49
N TRP A 285 0.12 11.83 8.06
CA TRP A 285 -0.81 12.16 6.97
C TRP A 285 -2.29 12.21 7.36
N GLY A 286 -2.64 11.85 8.59
CA GLY A 286 -4.05 11.77 8.99
C GLY A 286 -4.83 10.64 8.31
N SER A 287 -4.14 9.71 7.61
CA SER A 287 -4.73 8.54 6.95
C SER A 287 -3.89 7.29 7.26
N PRO A 288 -4.47 6.25 7.89
CA PRO A 288 -3.71 5.07 8.31
C PRO A 288 -3.41 4.11 7.16
N VAL A 289 -4.20 4.13 6.09
CA VAL A 289 -4.08 3.19 4.97
C VAL A 289 -4.01 3.90 3.63
N GLN A 290 -3.04 3.49 2.81
CA GLN A 290 -2.74 4.12 1.53
C GLN A 290 -3.86 4.01 0.47
N THR A 291 -4.70 2.97 0.54
CA THR A 291 -5.80 2.78 -0.42
C THR A 291 -6.93 3.79 -0.26
N LEU A 292 -6.99 4.50 0.87
CA LEU A 292 -7.97 5.56 1.16
C LEU A 292 -7.44 6.96 0.86
N ASP A 293 -6.19 7.10 0.42
CA ASP A 293 -5.63 8.40 0.08
C ASP A 293 -6.30 8.98 -1.17
N LYS A 294 -6.65 10.26 -1.09
CA LYS A 294 -7.03 11.03 -2.28
C LYS A 294 -5.78 11.30 -3.11
N PRO A 295 -5.88 11.19 -4.45
CA PRO A 295 -4.77 11.63 -5.29
C PRO A 295 -4.56 13.14 -5.09
N PRO A 296 -3.31 13.60 -4.88
CA PRO A 296 -3.03 15.03 -4.88
C PRO A 296 -3.35 15.63 -6.26
N HIS A 297 -3.78 16.89 -6.26
CA HIS A 297 -3.97 17.62 -7.51
C HIS A 297 -2.63 17.76 -8.24
N LEU A 298 -2.68 17.67 -9.57
CA LEU A 298 -1.52 18.06 -10.38
C LEU A 298 -1.25 19.55 -10.14
N PRO A 299 0.01 19.96 -9.99
CA PRO A 299 0.36 21.37 -10.08
C PRO A 299 -0.18 21.92 -11.42
N PRO A 300 -0.64 23.18 -11.49
CA PRO A 300 -1.02 23.80 -12.75
C PRO A 300 0.15 23.71 -13.72
N ASP A 301 -0.14 23.31 -14.98
CA ASP A 301 0.87 23.27 -16.04
C ASP A 301 1.53 24.64 -16.19
N GLU A 302 2.78 24.80 -15.77
CA GLU A 302 3.59 26.01 -16.01
C GLU A 302 3.91 26.22 -17.50
N HIS A 303 3.50 25.31 -18.37
CA HIS A 303 3.78 25.32 -19.81
C HIS A 303 2.53 25.37 -20.70
N ALA A 304 1.36 25.72 -20.15
CA ALA A 304 0.15 25.99 -20.95
C ALA A 304 0.09 27.46 -21.40
N THR A 305 1.05 27.87 -22.23
CA THR A 305 1.00 29.10 -23.04
C THR A 305 1.42 28.79 -24.47
#